data_3084bfaa6e61bfce81871982f43f048e
#
_entry.id   3084bfaa6e61bfce81871982f43f048e
#
_cell.length_a   1.000
_cell.length_b   1.000
_cell.length_c   1.000
_cell.angle_alpha   90.00
_cell.angle_beta   90.00
_cell.angle_gamma   90.00
#
_symmetry.space_group_name_H-M   'P 1'
#
loop_
_entity.id
_entity.type
_entity.pdbx_description
1 polymer ?
#
loop_
_entity_poly.entity_id
_entity_poly.type
_entity_poly.pdbx_seq_one_letter_code
_entity_poly.pdbx_strand_id
1 'polypeptide(L)'
;MFRFTQLLGAALALALTLSLVNAAPQPSSLLSEHTEAPTLAKRASVCNGDASLCSRLYSNVTYIGAHDSYAVGTIMGATAGKNQEQTVATQLKDGIRLLQVQAHNSSNSSSGSGIDLCHSSCSLEIGGTLESYLSKVKSWVDSNPNDVITLLIVNSDDLPVSHFATAFQSAGLASKAYSPGTAALSKTSWPTLGSLIDSGKTVVVFIDNSADVSSVPYILPHFQNTWENPYDQTSTPFNCSVDRINSGSSPSNLMYLINHYLDSSFNFFGTNILIPNTAQLSTTNSYASIMTDANNCASLHGSAYPTYVLTDFYDVGNGSVFQAAARMNGVQYVAKAIGNATKAGGGGSSGSSGSSGAGMVQVKGVGVVVGLVTLAVASSLL
;
A
#
# COMPACT_ATOMS: atom_id res chain seq x y z
N MET A 1 18.21 59.19 39.74
CA MET A 1 17.55 60.49 39.57
C MET A 1 16.12 60.17 39.20
N PHE A 2 15.19 60.27 40.18
CA PHE A 2 14.13 61.25 40.35
C PHE A 2 13.24 61.35 39.08
N ARG A 3 11.92 61.19 39.09
CA ARG A 3 10.89 61.53 40.09
C ARG A 3 9.56 60.82 39.76
N PHE A 4 8.84 60.51 40.85
CA PHE A 4 7.40 60.34 41.04
C PHE A 4 6.57 61.48 40.46
N THR A 5 5.31 61.18 40.02
CA THR A 5 4.16 62.04 40.35
C THR A 5 2.88 61.22 40.28
N GLN A 6 2.16 61.16 41.40
CA GLN A 6 0.77 60.81 41.59
C GLN A 6 -0.12 61.96 41.13
N LEU A 7 -1.43 61.67 40.92
CA LEU A 7 -2.58 62.45 41.40
C LEU A 7 -3.88 61.79 40.87
N LEU A 8 -4.73 61.31 41.79
CA LEU A 8 -6.07 61.80 42.19
C LEU A 8 -7.12 61.80 41.05
N GLY A 9 -8.22 61.06 41.02
CA GLY A 9 -9.28 61.01 42.06
C GLY A 9 -10.51 61.73 41.54
N ALA A 10 -11.61 60.97 41.20
CA ALA A 10 -12.94 61.58 41.24
C ALA A 10 -14.01 60.43 41.41
N ALA A 11 -14.58 60.38 42.55
CA ALA A 11 -15.77 59.59 42.82
C ALA A 11 -17.02 60.32 42.27
N LEU A 12 -17.90 59.64 41.59
CA LEU A 12 -19.21 60.13 41.27
C LEU A 12 -20.24 59.10 41.75
N ALA A 13 -20.94 59.46 42.87
CA ALA A 13 -22.09 58.75 43.38
C ALA A 13 -23.28 59.04 42.46
N LEU A 14 -24.01 58.05 42.03
CA LEU A 14 -25.30 58.23 41.40
C LEU A 14 -26.36 57.36 42.11
N ALA A 15 -27.43 57.98 42.54
CA ALA A 15 -28.48 57.48 43.37
C ALA A 15 -29.27 56.32 42.73
N LEU A 16 -29.59 55.34 43.59
CA LEU A 16 -30.61 54.32 43.31
C LEU A 16 -31.99 54.92 43.41
N THR A 17 -32.80 54.79 42.37
CA THR A 17 -34.25 54.83 42.46
C THR A 17 -34.76 53.38 42.28
N LEU A 18 -35.30 52.81 43.37
CA LEU A 18 -36.06 51.58 43.39
C LEU A 18 -37.43 51.83 42.73
N SER A 19 -37.66 51.20 41.60
CA SER A 19 -39.00 50.97 41.05
C SER A 19 -39.36 49.51 41.28
N LEU A 20 -40.30 49.30 42.25
CA LEU A 20 -40.96 48.01 42.48
C LEU A 20 -41.93 47.75 41.32
N VAL A 21 -41.56 46.85 40.42
CA VAL A 21 -42.48 46.27 39.45
C VAL A 21 -42.88 44.88 39.96
N ASN A 22 -44.13 44.70 40.29
CA ASN A 22 -44.76 43.44 40.60
C ASN A 22 -44.74 42.59 39.30
N ALA A 23 -43.89 41.60 39.23
CA ALA A 23 -43.92 40.57 38.20
C ALA A 23 -44.66 39.34 38.70
N ALA A 24 -45.76 39.00 38.05
CA ALA A 24 -46.45 37.74 38.22
C ALA A 24 -45.58 36.56 37.86
N PRO A 25 -45.71 35.40 38.52
CA PRO A 25 -44.91 34.23 38.18
C PRO A 25 -45.30 33.69 36.77
N GLN A 26 -44.36 33.72 35.84
CA GLN A 26 -44.49 33.01 34.59
C GLN A 26 -44.19 31.51 34.82
N PRO A 27 -44.93 30.58 34.16
CA PRO A 27 -44.62 29.17 34.26
C PRO A 27 -43.27 28.90 33.55
N SER A 28 -42.33 28.35 34.31
CA SER A 28 -41.07 27.86 33.80
C SER A 28 -41.35 26.71 32.80
N SER A 29 -41.23 26.98 31.51
CA SER A 29 -41.07 25.91 30.54
C SER A 29 -39.71 25.26 30.79
N LEU A 30 -39.72 24.08 31.38
CA LEU A 30 -38.59 23.17 31.40
C LEU A 30 -38.29 22.80 29.95
N LEU A 31 -37.35 23.52 29.31
CA LEU A 31 -36.66 23.03 28.13
C LEU A 31 -35.90 21.80 28.59
N SER A 32 -36.48 20.63 28.30
CA SER A 32 -35.76 19.37 28.34
C SER A 32 -34.63 19.48 27.32
N GLU A 33 -33.42 19.81 27.79
CA GLU A 33 -32.23 19.53 27.02
C GLU A 33 -32.17 18.01 26.83
N HIS A 34 -32.64 17.54 25.67
CA HIS A 34 -32.26 16.24 25.18
C HIS A 34 -30.75 16.27 24.91
N THR A 35 -29.98 15.98 25.95
CA THR A 35 -28.62 15.47 25.76
C THR A 35 -28.79 14.16 25.01
N GLU A 36 -28.63 14.19 23.67
CA GLU A 36 -28.40 12.97 22.90
C GLU A 36 -27.24 12.24 23.56
N ALA A 37 -27.54 11.05 24.11
CA ALA A 37 -26.49 10.17 24.59
C ALA A 37 -25.49 9.99 23.44
N PRO A 38 -24.17 10.09 23.70
CA PRO A 38 -23.19 9.91 22.65
C PRO A 38 -23.45 8.56 22.01
N THR A 39 -23.83 8.55 20.73
CA THR A 39 -23.95 7.34 19.94
C THR A 39 -22.60 6.65 20.00
N LEU A 40 -22.53 5.50 20.67
CA LEU A 40 -21.34 4.67 20.69
C LEU A 40 -20.94 4.43 19.24
N ALA A 41 -19.79 4.98 18.83
CA ALA A 41 -19.27 4.77 17.49
C ALA A 41 -19.28 3.27 17.21
N LYS A 42 -19.93 2.87 16.12
CA LYS A 42 -20.06 1.46 15.75
C LYS A 42 -18.68 0.89 15.51
N ARG A 43 -18.22 -0.03 16.36
CA ARG A 43 -16.93 -0.69 16.18
C ARG A 43 -16.91 -1.51 14.90
N ALA A 44 -15.78 -1.53 14.23
CA ALA A 44 -15.56 -2.38 13.08
C ALA A 44 -15.81 -3.86 13.46
N SER A 45 -16.69 -4.51 12.71
CA SER A 45 -17.05 -5.92 12.93
C SER A 45 -16.38 -6.88 11.92
N VAL A 46 -15.84 -6.34 10.83
CA VAL A 46 -15.08 -7.06 9.80
C VAL A 46 -13.92 -6.15 9.40
N CYS A 47 -12.72 -6.70 9.34
CA CYS A 47 -11.50 -5.97 9.01
C CYS A 47 -10.73 -6.76 7.96
N ASN A 48 -10.43 -6.16 6.81
CA ASN A 48 -9.79 -6.84 5.68
C ASN A 48 -10.44 -8.19 5.33
N GLY A 49 -11.77 -8.23 5.42
CA GLY A 49 -12.57 -9.39 5.03
C GLY A 49 -12.85 -10.44 6.13
N ASP A 50 -12.25 -10.33 7.32
CA ASP A 50 -12.48 -11.30 8.41
C ASP A 50 -12.65 -10.60 9.77
N ALA A 51 -13.64 -11.05 10.56
CA ALA A 51 -13.93 -10.48 11.87
C ALA A 51 -12.80 -10.70 12.89
N SER A 52 -12.10 -11.83 12.81
CA SER A 52 -11.02 -12.16 13.74
C SER A 52 -9.78 -11.26 13.58
N LEU A 53 -9.64 -10.61 12.42
CA LEU A 53 -8.55 -9.68 12.17
C LEU A 53 -8.74 -8.33 12.86
N CYS A 54 -9.97 -7.95 13.25
CA CYS A 54 -10.23 -6.66 13.87
C CYS A 54 -9.48 -6.45 15.19
N SER A 55 -9.27 -7.50 15.96
CA SER A 55 -8.53 -7.44 17.23
C SER A 55 -7.02 -7.62 17.08
N ARG A 56 -6.52 -7.92 15.88
CA ARG A 56 -5.09 -8.09 15.63
C ARG A 56 -4.40 -6.77 15.41
N LEU A 57 -3.16 -6.69 15.89
CA LEU A 57 -2.27 -5.59 15.54
C LEU A 57 -2.04 -5.59 14.03
N TYR A 58 -1.99 -4.42 13.43
CA TYR A 58 -1.65 -4.23 12.01
C TYR A 58 -0.36 -5.01 11.63
N SER A 59 0.64 -4.97 12.48
CA SER A 59 1.92 -5.65 12.35
C SER A 59 1.85 -7.18 12.47
N ASN A 60 0.75 -7.73 12.95
CA ASN A 60 0.53 -9.17 13.16
C ASN A 60 -0.52 -9.75 12.18
N VAL A 61 -0.57 -9.17 10.98
CA VAL A 61 -1.38 -9.64 9.86
C VAL A 61 -0.47 -9.74 8.65
N THR A 62 -0.62 -10.82 7.87
CA THR A 62 0.07 -10.96 6.59
C THR A 62 -0.76 -10.38 5.48
N TYR A 63 -0.17 -9.50 4.69
CA TYR A 63 -0.77 -8.84 3.54
C TYR A 63 -0.07 -9.27 2.25
N ILE A 64 -0.84 -9.58 1.21
CA ILE A 64 -0.27 -9.74 -0.13
C ILE A 64 -0.07 -8.35 -0.74
N GLY A 65 1.11 -8.15 -1.31
CA GLY A 65 1.53 -6.94 -2.00
C GLY A 65 1.68 -7.15 -3.49
N ALA A 66 1.35 -6.12 -4.26
CA ALA A 66 1.66 -6.02 -5.67
C ALA A 66 2.95 -5.22 -5.85
N HIS A 67 4.00 -5.87 -6.36
CA HIS A 67 5.24 -5.24 -6.75
C HIS A 67 4.97 -4.36 -7.97
N ASP A 68 5.50 -3.16 -7.98
CA ASP A 68 5.26 -2.14 -9.02
C ASP A 68 3.80 -2.11 -9.49
N SER A 69 2.90 -1.93 -8.54
CA SER A 69 1.44 -2.08 -8.70
C SER A 69 0.83 -1.21 -9.80
N TYR A 70 1.54 -0.17 -10.23
CA TYR A 70 1.18 0.72 -11.35
C TYR A 70 1.60 0.13 -12.71
N ALA A 71 2.61 -0.77 -12.74
CA ALA A 71 3.26 -1.29 -13.94
C ALA A 71 2.40 -2.35 -14.63
N VAL A 72 1.29 -1.91 -15.24
CA VAL A 72 0.29 -2.75 -15.92
C VAL A 72 0.28 -2.56 -17.44
N GLY A 73 1.03 -1.59 -17.93
CA GLY A 73 1.11 -1.23 -19.34
C GLY A 73 2.07 -2.09 -20.16
N THR A 74 2.12 -1.78 -21.45
CA THR A 74 3.13 -2.32 -22.37
C THR A 74 3.88 -1.14 -22.99
N ILE A 75 5.21 -1.24 -23.07
CA ILE A 75 6.04 -0.25 -23.75
C ILE A 75 6.23 -0.70 -25.19
N MET A 76 5.80 0.10 -26.16
CA MET A 76 5.96 -0.21 -27.61
C MET A 76 5.57 -1.67 -27.96
N GLY A 77 4.57 -2.24 -27.24
CA GLY A 77 4.16 -3.62 -27.40
C GLY A 77 5.00 -4.66 -26.64
N ALA A 78 6.05 -4.23 -25.93
CA ALA A 78 6.85 -5.11 -25.07
C ALA A 78 6.32 -5.10 -23.63
N THR A 79 6.42 -6.25 -22.95
CA THR A 79 5.96 -6.44 -21.57
C THR A 79 7.12 -6.40 -20.57
N ALA A 80 8.30 -5.97 -20.99
CA ALA A 80 9.53 -6.07 -20.20
C ALA A 80 9.50 -5.28 -18.88
N GLY A 81 8.76 -4.16 -18.83
CA GLY A 81 8.58 -3.36 -17.61
C GLY A 81 7.29 -3.66 -16.87
N LYS A 82 6.55 -4.71 -17.23
CA LYS A 82 5.24 -5.01 -16.65
C LYS A 82 5.37 -5.98 -15.49
N ASN A 83 4.91 -5.57 -14.31
CA ASN A 83 4.91 -6.40 -13.09
C ASN A 83 3.51 -6.91 -12.71
N GLN A 84 2.45 -6.30 -13.24
CA GLN A 84 1.08 -6.68 -12.92
C GLN A 84 0.21 -6.74 -14.19
N GLU A 85 -0.74 -7.68 -14.23
CA GLU A 85 -1.75 -7.74 -15.29
C GLU A 85 -2.94 -6.83 -14.99
N GLN A 86 -3.30 -6.68 -13.73
CA GLN A 86 -4.54 -6.05 -13.28
C GLN A 86 -4.34 -4.61 -12.85
N THR A 87 -5.32 -3.74 -13.13
CA THR A 87 -5.30 -2.34 -12.66
C THR A 87 -5.34 -2.28 -11.13
N VAL A 88 -4.87 -1.18 -10.52
CA VAL A 88 -4.86 -0.98 -9.07
C VAL A 88 -6.24 -1.19 -8.43
N ALA A 89 -7.32 -0.78 -9.10
CA ALA A 89 -8.69 -0.98 -8.61
C ALA A 89 -9.04 -2.48 -8.55
N THR A 90 -8.64 -3.26 -9.55
CA THR A 90 -8.82 -4.72 -9.57
C THR A 90 -7.93 -5.39 -8.53
N GLN A 91 -6.66 -4.99 -8.40
CA GLN A 91 -5.74 -5.49 -7.38
C GLN A 91 -6.36 -5.38 -5.98
N LEU A 92 -6.84 -4.20 -5.62
CA LEU A 92 -7.49 -3.94 -4.33
C LEU A 92 -8.78 -4.75 -4.15
N LYS A 93 -9.63 -4.83 -5.19
CA LYS A 93 -10.85 -5.65 -5.20
C LYS A 93 -10.55 -7.13 -4.99
N ASP A 94 -9.45 -7.60 -5.55
CA ASP A 94 -9.03 -9.00 -5.45
C ASP A 94 -8.38 -9.35 -4.10
N GLY A 95 -7.98 -8.37 -3.31
CA GLY A 95 -7.44 -8.60 -1.97
C GLY A 95 -6.00 -8.15 -1.76
N ILE A 96 -5.37 -7.49 -2.72
CA ILE A 96 -4.08 -6.81 -2.49
C ILE A 96 -4.27 -5.75 -1.42
N ARG A 97 -3.38 -5.73 -0.43
CA ARG A 97 -3.41 -4.78 0.68
C ARG A 97 -2.07 -4.07 0.91
N LEU A 98 -1.05 -4.41 0.14
CA LEU A 98 0.16 -3.62 -0.01
C LEU A 98 0.31 -3.24 -1.49
N LEU A 99 0.44 -1.97 -1.76
CA LEU A 99 0.70 -1.43 -3.09
C LEU A 99 2.11 -0.81 -3.06
N GLN A 100 3.07 -1.43 -3.72
CA GLN A 100 4.40 -0.86 -3.86
C GLN A 100 4.48 -0.12 -5.18
N VAL A 101 5.16 1.04 -5.19
CA VAL A 101 5.37 1.89 -6.36
C VAL A 101 6.77 2.47 -6.38
N GLN A 102 7.35 2.69 -7.57
CA GLN A 102 8.57 3.46 -7.75
C GLN A 102 8.22 4.86 -8.25
N ALA A 103 8.76 5.87 -7.56
CA ALA A 103 8.50 7.28 -7.78
C ALA A 103 9.74 7.99 -8.29
N HIS A 104 9.61 8.71 -9.37
CA HIS A 104 10.65 9.47 -10.02
C HIS A 104 10.26 10.93 -10.19
N ASN A 105 11.26 11.80 -10.32
CA ASN A 105 11.06 13.19 -10.68
C ASN A 105 10.42 13.27 -12.08
N SER A 106 9.28 13.95 -12.17
CA SER A 106 8.59 14.11 -13.44
C SER A 106 9.35 15.04 -14.37
N SER A 107 9.61 14.56 -15.58
CA SER A 107 10.10 15.43 -16.66
C SER A 107 9.00 16.34 -17.23
N ASN A 108 7.73 16.11 -16.84
CA ASN A 108 6.58 16.86 -17.32
C ASN A 108 6.14 17.91 -16.29
N SER A 109 6.27 19.20 -16.63
CA SER A 109 5.88 20.31 -15.76
C SER A 109 4.38 20.38 -15.43
N SER A 110 3.54 19.53 -16.03
CA SER A 110 2.10 19.45 -15.74
C SER A 110 1.77 18.57 -14.52
N SER A 111 2.72 17.83 -13.97
CA SER A 111 2.52 17.08 -12.72
C SER A 111 2.49 18.03 -11.53
N GLY A 112 1.41 18.04 -10.75
CA GLY A 112 1.22 18.96 -9.62
C GLY A 112 2.23 18.74 -8.50
N SER A 113 2.61 17.47 -8.20
CA SER A 113 3.66 17.12 -7.22
C SER A 113 5.04 17.02 -7.85
N GLY A 114 5.14 16.97 -9.18
CA GLY A 114 6.38 16.69 -9.87
C GLY A 114 6.81 15.21 -9.79
N ILE A 115 5.89 14.27 -9.57
CA ILE A 115 6.19 12.85 -9.43
C ILE A 115 5.46 12.03 -10.48
N ASP A 116 6.25 11.25 -11.25
CA ASP A 116 5.76 10.19 -12.11
C ASP A 116 6.08 8.81 -11.52
N LEU A 117 5.25 7.82 -11.83
CA LEU A 117 5.50 6.41 -11.49
C LEU A 117 6.15 5.72 -12.68
N CYS A 118 7.36 5.23 -12.49
CA CYS A 118 8.16 4.65 -13.56
C CYS A 118 8.94 3.43 -13.05
N HIS A 119 9.11 2.43 -13.91
CA HIS A 119 9.99 1.30 -13.60
C HIS A 119 11.42 1.64 -14.05
N SER A 120 12.34 1.70 -13.11
CA SER A 120 13.77 2.00 -13.30
C SER A 120 14.09 3.31 -14.06
N SER A 121 13.28 3.71 -15.02
CA SER A 121 13.42 4.95 -15.79
C SER A 121 12.11 5.31 -16.47
N CYS A 122 11.71 6.56 -16.40
CA CYS A 122 10.50 7.06 -17.07
C CYS A 122 10.58 7.02 -18.62
N SER A 123 11.75 6.74 -19.19
CA SER A 123 11.88 6.48 -20.62
C SER A 123 11.46 5.05 -21.02
N LEU A 124 11.40 4.13 -20.06
CA LEU A 124 11.03 2.73 -20.28
C LEU A 124 9.55 2.46 -20.06
N GLU A 125 8.98 2.98 -18.97
CA GLU A 125 7.56 2.89 -18.67
C GLU A 125 7.11 4.10 -17.84
N ILE A 126 5.96 4.66 -18.18
CA ILE A 126 5.30 5.70 -17.38
C ILE A 126 3.95 5.17 -16.95
N GLY A 127 3.81 4.87 -15.66
CA GLY A 127 2.55 4.47 -15.02
C GLY A 127 1.59 5.64 -14.77
N GLY A 128 1.98 6.85 -15.18
CA GLY A 128 1.27 8.10 -14.94
C GLY A 128 1.76 8.83 -13.70
N THR A 129 1.09 9.93 -13.35
CA THR A 129 1.45 10.73 -12.17
C THR A 129 1.03 10.03 -10.88
N LEU A 130 1.78 10.28 -9.79
CA LEU A 130 1.44 9.78 -8.46
C LEU A 130 0.04 10.23 -8.03
N GLU A 131 -0.38 11.48 -8.32
CA GLU A 131 -1.72 11.97 -7.98
C GLU A 131 -2.83 11.17 -8.67
N SER A 132 -2.64 10.86 -9.96
CA SER A 132 -3.61 10.06 -10.71
C SER A 132 -3.74 8.65 -10.13
N TYR A 133 -2.62 8.05 -9.74
CA TYR A 133 -2.59 6.76 -9.08
C TYR A 133 -3.30 6.80 -7.71
N LEU A 134 -2.93 7.75 -6.85
CA LEU A 134 -3.52 7.92 -5.51
C LEU A 134 -5.02 8.24 -5.58
N SER A 135 -5.48 8.94 -6.60
CA SER A 135 -6.92 9.22 -6.81
C SER A 135 -7.72 7.93 -7.04
N LYS A 136 -7.15 6.96 -7.77
CA LYS A 136 -7.77 5.63 -7.96
C LYS A 136 -7.81 4.84 -6.64
N VAL A 137 -6.71 4.89 -5.88
CA VAL A 137 -6.64 4.29 -4.53
C VAL A 137 -7.68 4.92 -3.61
N LYS A 138 -7.79 6.25 -3.59
CA LYS A 138 -8.76 7.00 -2.77
C LYS A 138 -10.20 6.58 -3.06
N SER A 139 -10.57 6.47 -4.35
CA SER A 139 -11.90 6.03 -4.75
C SER A 139 -12.26 4.65 -4.19
N TRP A 140 -11.28 3.74 -4.18
CA TRP A 140 -11.48 2.41 -3.61
C TRP A 140 -11.57 2.46 -2.08
N VAL A 141 -10.68 3.19 -1.40
CA VAL A 141 -10.67 3.35 0.07
C VAL A 141 -12.00 3.90 0.57
N ASP A 142 -12.57 4.89 -0.11
CA ASP A 142 -13.86 5.47 0.28
C ASP A 142 -15.01 4.47 0.19
N SER A 143 -14.93 3.57 -0.79
CA SER A 143 -15.95 2.52 -1.01
C SER A 143 -15.75 1.29 -0.13
N ASN A 144 -14.60 1.17 0.54
CA ASN A 144 -14.22 0.01 1.35
C ASN A 144 -13.72 0.44 2.74
N PRO A 145 -14.58 1.02 3.57
CA PRO A 145 -14.16 1.64 4.84
C PRO A 145 -13.66 0.64 5.88
N ASN A 146 -13.89 -0.66 5.69
CA ASN A 146 -13.46 -1.74 6.58
C ASN A 146 -12.12 -2.39 6.17
N ASP A 147 -11.43 -1.81 5.21
CA ASP A 147 -10.18 -2.33 4.70
C ASP A 147 -9.02 -1.39 4.99
N VAL A 148 -7.98 -1.90 5.63
CA VAL A 148 -6.71 -1.21 5.85
C VAL A 148 -5.75 -1.60 4.74
N ILE A 149 -5.15 -0.61 4.08
CA ILE A 149 -4.16 -0.80 3.01
C ILE A 149 -2.84 -0.16 3.36
N THR A 150 -1.78 -0.63 2.73
CA THR A 150 -0.43 -0.08 2.82
C THR A 150 0.01 0.44 1.47
N LEU A 151 0.64 1.61 1.46
CA LEU A 151 1.39 2.13 0.33
C LEU A 151 2.87 2.12 0.69
N LEU A 152 3.71 1.49 -0.13
CA LEU A 152 5.16 1.51 -0.02
C LEU A 152 5.71 2.24 -1.25
N ILE A 153 6.37 3.36 -0.99
CA ILE A 153 6.92 4.23 -2.04
C ILE A 153 8.44 4.06 -2.05
N VAL A 154 8.99 3.63 -3.18
CA VAL A 154 10.41 3.70 -3.48
C VAL A 154 10.67 5.06 -4.11
N ASN A 155 11.41 5.92 -3.42
CA ASN A 155 11.75 7.27 -3.83
C ASN A 155 13.08 7.27 -4.58
N SER A 156 13.05 6.92 -5.84
CA SER A 156 14.25 6.62 -6.64
C SER A 156 15.16 7.83 -6.88
N ASP A 157 14.64 9.05 -6.78
CA ASP A 157 15.37 10.29 -7.05
C ASP A 157 15.57 11.14 -5.79
N ASP A 158 15.45 10.56 -4.60
CA ASP A 158 15.65 11.24 -3.30
C ASP A 158 14.83 12.53 -3.14
N LEU A 159 13.63 12.56 -3.72
CA LEU A 159 12.76 13.74 -3.68
C LEU A 159 12.37 14.10 -2.23
N PRO A 160 12.25 15.39 -1.92
CA PRO A 160 11.75 15.83 -0.61
C PRO A 160 10.34 15.26 -0.33
N VAL A 161 10.10 14.82 0.90
CA VAL A 161 8.80 14.24 1.31
C VAL A 161 7.61 15.18 1.08
N SER A 162 7.84 16.49 1.01
CA SER A 162 6.82 17.51 0.71
C SER A 162 6.18 17.33 -0.67
N HIS A 163 6.91 16.80 -1.66
CA HIS A 163 6.37 16.49 -2.99
C HIS A 163 5.30 15.38 -2.88
N PHE A 164 5.59 14.34 -2.11
CA PHE A 164 4.65 13.25 -1.83
C PHE A 164 3.43 13.77 -1.04
N ALA A 165 3.66 14.62 -0.03
CA ALA A 165 2.56 15.24 0.71
C ALA A 165 1.60 16.01 -0.20
N THR A 166 2.13 16.73 -1.20
CA THR A 166 1.33 17.44 -2.20
C THR A 166 0.45 16.45 -3.00
N ALA A 167 1.01 15.33 -3.46
CA ALA A 167 0.26 14.31 -4.17
C ALA A 167 -0.86 13.69 -3.30
N PHE A 168 -0.56 13.34 -2.05
CA PHE A 168 -1.54 12.79 -1.11
C PHE A 168 -2.66 13.79 -0.77
N GLN A 169 -2.34 15.06 -0.61
CA GLN A 169 -3.33 16.13 -0.37
C GLN A 169 -4.22 16.33 -1.60
N SER A 170 -3.63 16.45 -2.78
CA SER A 170 -4.36 16.61 -4.05
C SER A 170 -5.32 15.45 -4.33
N ALA A 171 -4.90 14.23 -4.03
CA ALA A 171 -5.76 13.05 -4.15
C ALA A 171 -6.79 12.90 -3.01
N GLY A 172 -6.71 13.73 -1.95
CA GLY A 172 -7.56 13.65 -0.75
C GLY A 172 -7.30 12.43 0.13
N LEU A 173 -6.16 11.74 -0.06
CA LEU A 173 -5.82 10.51 0.66
C LEU A 173 -5.13 10.80 2.00
N ALA A 174 -4.52 11.97 2.17
CA ALA A 174 -3.83 12.37 3.40
C ALA A 174 -4.73 12.26 4.66
N SER A 175 -6.03 12.58 4.54
CA SER A 175 -7.00 12.49 5.64
C SER A 175 -7.25 11.05 6.13
N LYS A 176 -7.00 10.04 5.28
CA LYS A 176 -7.13 8.61 5.57
C LYS A 176 -5.84 7.99 6.09
N ALA A 177 -4.72 8.69 5.97
CA ALA A 177 -3.41 8.17 6.36
C ALA A 177 -3.24 8.14 7.88
N TYR A 178 -2.64 7.04 8.37
CA TYR A 178 -2.31 6.85 9.78
C TYR A 178 -1.05 7.63 10.15
N SER A 179 -1.12 8.34 11.26
CA SER A 179 0.00 9.10 11.83
C SER A 179 0.22 8.69 13.28
N PRO A 180 1.29 7.95 13.59
CA PRO A 180 1.56 7.47 14.96
C PRO A 180 2.16 8.53 15.89
N GLY A 181 2.56 9.69 15.38
CA GLY A 181 3.28 10.71 16.16
C GLY A 181 4.76 10.40 16.38
N THR A 182 5.28 9.33 15.80
CA THR A 182 6.69 8.91 15.85
C THR A 182 7.12 8.29 14.52
N ALA A 183 8.40 8.33 14.21
CA ALA A 183 8.94 7.76 12.97
C ALA A 183 8.99 6.22 13.00
N ALA A 184 9.21 5.65 14.18
CA ALA A 184 9.39 4.21 14.35
C ALA A 184 8.42 3.65 15.40
N LEU A 185 7.82 2.51 15.10
CA LEU A 185 7.04 1.70 16.01
C LEU A 185 7.65 0.30 16.11
N SER A 186 7.77 -0.22 17.33
CA SER A 186 8.02 -1.65 17.48
C SER A 186 6.83 -2.45 16.93
N LYS A 187 7.07 -3.69 16.48
CA LYS A 187 5.99 -4.54 15.95
C LYS A 187 4.84 -4.78 16.94
N THR A 188 5.08 -4.61 18.23
CA THR A 188 4.07 -4.78 19.29
C THR A 188 3.32 -3.50 19.63
N SER A 189 3.70 -2.36 19.05
CA SER A 189 3.12 -1.04 19.35
C SER A 189 2.16 -0.53 18.25
N TRP A 190 1.98 -1.30 17.19
CA TRP A 190 1.03 -0.94 16.14
C TRP A 190 -0.42 -1.06 16.63
N PRO A 191 -1.33 -0.19 16.18
CA PRO A 191 -2.75 -0.32 16.51
C PRO A 191 -3.35 -1.60 15.91
N THR A 192 -4.50 -2.00 16.43
CA THR A 192 -5.29 -3.08 15.82
C THR A 192 -5.93 -2.59 14.52
N LEU A 193 -6.27 -3.52 13.61
CA LEU A 193 -7.01 -3.17 12.40
C LEU A 193 -8.33 -2.48 12.73
N GLY A 194 -9.05 -2.98 13.74
CA GLY A 194 -10.30 -2.35 14.21
C GLY A 194 -10.09 -0.90 14.65
N SER A 195 -9.00 -0.61 15.39
CA SER A 195 -8.69 0.76 15.81
C SER A 195 -8.39 1.70 14.64
N LEU A 196 -7.68 1.22 13.61
CA LEU A 196 -7.40 1.97 12.39
C LEU A 196 -8.71 2.30 11.64
N ILE A 197 -9.58 1.30 11.51
CA ILE A 197 -10.89 1.44 10.84
C ILE A 197 -11.80 2.38 11.63
N ASP A 198 -11.93 2.18 12.93
CA ASP A 198 -12.78 3.00 13.80
C ASP A 198 -12.34 4.47 13.81
N SER A 199 -11.05 4.74 13.68
CA SER A 199 -10.50 6.09 13.57
C SER A 199 -10.56 6.68 12.15
N GLY A 200 -10.97 5.89 11.15
CA GLY A 200 -10.97 6.28 9.74
C GLY A 200 -9.56 6.46 9.14
N LYS A 201 -8.52 5.92 9.81
CA LYS A 201 -7.11 5.98 9.40
C LYS A 201 -6.70 4.67 8.75
N THR A 202 -7.28 4.38 7.62
CA THR A 202 -7.21 3.08 6.93
C THR A 202 -6.08 2.95 5.91
N VAL A 203 -5.20 3.96 5.81
CA VAL A 203 -4.06 3.96 4.90
C VAL A 203 -2.77 4.10 5.70
N VAL A 204 -1.88 3.12 5.62
CA VAL A 204 -0.52 3.21 6.17
C VAL A 204 0.44 3.51 5.03
N VAL A 205 1.28 4.53 5.19
CA VAL A 205 2.18 4.99 4.13
C VAL A 205 3.62 4.87 4.59
N PHE A 206 4.42 4.16 3.80
CA PHE A 206 5.86 4.08 3.96
C PHE A 206 6.57 4.66 2.76
N ILE A 207 7.74 5.23 3.02
CA ILE A 207 8.71 5.64 2.01
C ILE A 207 10.07 5.09 2.40
N ASP A 208 10.86 4.62 1.43
CA ASP A 208 12.13 3.93 1.69
C ASP A 208 13.24 4.89 2.12
N ASN A 209 13.21 6.13 1.64
CA ASN A 209 14.18 7.18 2.03
C ASN A 209 13.49 8.55 2.11
N SER A 210 14.24 9.56 2.59
CA SER A 210 13.82 10.97 2.66
C SER A 210 12.54 11.23 3.48
N ALA A 211 12.12 10.28 4.36
CA ALA A 211 11.00 10.51 5.28
C ALA A 211 11.37 11.59 6.31
N ASP A 212 10.42 12.49 6.54
CA ASP A 212 10.50 13.47 7.64
C ASP A 212 9.12 13.60 8.31
N VAL A 213 8.92 12.83 9.39
CA VAL A 213 7.66 12.82 10.13
C VAL A 213 7.37 14.10 10.89
N SER A 214 8.36 14.99 11.04
CA SER A 214 8.13 16.29 11.64
C SER A 214 7.39 17.24 10.70
N SER A 215 7.61 17.10 9.39
CA SER A 215 6.93 17.87 8.36
C SER A 215 5.72 17.15 7.77
N VAL A 216 5.81 15.82 7.57
CA VAL A 216 4.73 14.98 7.02
C VAL A 216 4.52 13.75 7.91
N PRO A 217 3.72 13.89 8.97
CA PRO A 217 3.67 12.90 10.06
C PRO A 217 3.05 11.55 9.71
N TYR A 218 2.46 11.41 8.53
CA TYR A 218 1.80 10.18 8.06
C TYR A 218 2.60 9.43 6.98
N ILE A 219 3.74 9.95 6.51
CA ILE A 219 4.66 9.23 5.61
C ILE A 219 5.84 8.74 6.45
N LEU A 220 5.84 7.45 6.73
CA LEU A 220 6.74 6.83 7.69
C LEU A 220 8.00 6.28 7.01
N PRO A 221 9.18 6.34 7.66
CA PRO A 221 10.39 5.72 7.13
C PRO A 221 10.25 4.19 7.13
N HIS A 222 10.32 3.57 5.95
CA HIS A 222 10.09 2.15 5.77
C HIS A 222 11.05 1.31 6.64
N PHE A 223 12.35 1.51 6.48
CA PHE A 223 13.36 0.67 7.12
C PHE A 223 13.50 0.88 8.64
N GLN A 224 12.84 1.89 9.21
CA GLN A 224 12.72 2.02 10.67
C GLN A 224 11.54 1.21 11.24
N ASN A 225 10.64 0.73 10.39
CA ASN A 225 9.43 -0.01 10.78
C ASN A 225 9.39 -1.44 10.23
N THR A 226 10.12 -1.68 9.15
CA THR A 226 10.12 -2.95 8.41
C THR A 226 11.53 -3.24 7.92
N TRP A 227 11.95 -4.50 7.95
CA TRP A 227 13.11 -4.94 7.21
C TRP A 227 12.67 -5.81 6.02
N GLU A 228 13.56 -5.99 5.05
CA GLU A 228 13.29 -6.79 3.86
C GLU A 228 14.37 -7.84 3.62
N ASN A 229 13.97 -8.96 3.01
CA ASN A 229 14.91 -9.90 2.43
C ASN A 229 15.45 -9.37 1.09
N PRO A 230 16.46 -10.02 0.48
CA PRO A 230 16.96 -9.61 -0.85
C PRO A 230 15.85 -9.52 -1.88
N TYR A 231 15.89 -8.47 -2.67
CA TYR A 231 15.06 -8.28 -3.86
C TYR A 231 15.82 -8.73 -5.12
N ASP A 232 15.22 -8.65 -6.30
CA ASP A 232 15.84 -9.01 -7.60
C ASP A 232 16.43 -10.43 -7.62
N GLN A 233 15.78 -11.36 -6.93
CA GLN A 233 16.26 -12.74 -6.87
C GLN A 233 15.99 -13.47 -8.18
N THR A 234 17.04 -14.10 -8.73
CA THR A 234 17.00 -14.80 -10.02
C THR A 234 16.98 -16.33 -9.88
N SER A 235 16.95 -16.84 -8.66
CA SER A 235 16.96 -18.28 -8.36
C SER A 235 16.13 -18.62 -7.13
N THR A 236 15.70 -19.88 -7.04
CA THR A 236 15.05 -20.46 -5.87
C THR A 236 15.94 -21.57 -5.27
N PRO A 237 15.82 -21.87 -3.94
CA PRO A 237 14.90 -21.26 -2.99
C PRO A 237 15.24 -19.80 -2.72
N PHE A 238 14.22 -19.00 -2.41
CA PHE A 238 14.40 -17.59 -2.07
C PHE A 238 15.26 -17.44 -0.81
N ASN A 239 16.15 -16.44 -0.83
CA ASN A 239 16.98 -16.11 0.32
C ASN A 239 16.16 -15.25 1.29
N CYS A 240 16.17 -15.62 2.58
CA CYS A 240 15.48 -14.89 3.65
C CYS A 240 16.43 -14.26 4.68
N SER A 241 17.66 -13.91 4.27
CA SER A 241 18.52 -13.06 5.10
C SER A 241 17.94 -11.66 5.24
N VAL A 242 18.26 -10.99 6.35
CA VAL A 242 17.98 -9.56 6.49
C VAL A 242 18.91 -8.80 5.54
N ASP A 243 18.36 -8.13 4.54
CA ASP A 243 19.12 -7.39 3.53
C ASP A 243 19.01 -5.88 3.74
N ARG A 244 17.80 -5.34 3.72
CA ARG A 244 17.54 -3.91 3.90
C ARG A 244 16.88 -3.66 5.26
N ILE A 245 17.56 -2.88 6.09
CA ILE A 245 17.11 -2.50 7.43
C ILE A 245 17.78 -1.18 7.84
N ASN A 246 17.11 -0.38 8.64
CA ASN A 246 17.74 0.82 9.21
C ASN A 246 18.89 0.44 10.14
N SER A 247 20.02 1.13 9.99
CA SER A 247 21.22 0.91 10.81
C SER A 247 20.90 0.99 12.30
N GLY A 248 21.35 -0.01 13.06
CA GLY A 248 21.12 -0.10 14.51
C GLY A 248 19.75 -0.65 14.93
N SER A 249 18.84 -0.90 13.98
CA SER A 249 17.57 -1.57 14.29
C SER A 249 17.74 -3.07 14.51
N SER A 250 16.92 -3.67 15.39
CA SER A 250 16.86 -5.11 15.57
C SER A 250 15.74 -5.71 14.72
N PRO A 251 16.01 -6.69 13.85
CA PRO A 251 14.98 -7.33 13.01
C PRO A 251 13.84 -7.92 13.84
N SER A 252 14.11 -8.39 15.06
CA SER A 252 13.10 -8.98 15.94
C SER A 252 12.03 -7.99 16.39
N ASN A 253 12.32 -6.69 16.36
CA ASN A 253 11.40 -5.63 16.80
C ASN A 253 10.60 -5.00 15.65
N LEU A 254 10.92 -5.36 14.43
CA LEU A 254 10.31 -4.78 13.22
C LEU A 254 9.36 -5.77 12.56
N MET A 255 8.44 -5.26 11.76
CA MET A 255 7.74 -6.02 10.73
C MET A 255 8.75 -6.49 9.68
N TYR A 256 8.34 -7.39 8.79
CA TYR A 256 9.19 -7.70 7.64
C TYR A 256 8.39 -8.00 6.37
N LEU A 257 9.07 -7.73 5.26
CA LEU A 257 8.60 -7.95 3.91
C LEU A 257 9.47 -9.02 3.26
N ILE A 258 8.85 -10.00 2.62
CA ILE A 258 9.54 -10.91 1.71
C ILE A 258 9.24 -10.52 0.26
N ASN A 259 10.32 -10.34 -0.52
CA ASN A 259 10.28 -10.12 -1.95
C ASN A 259 10.10 -11.49 -2.64
N HIS A 260 8.83 -11.92 -2.77
CA HIS A 260 8.46 -13.22 -3.31
C HIS A 260 8.09 -13.10 -4.79
N TYR A 261 9.05 -12.64 -5.57
CA TYR A 261 8.99 -12.61 -7.03
C TYR A 261 10.34 -13.04 -7.59
N LEU A 262 10.32 -13.60 -8.79
CA LEU A 262 11.51 -14.16 -9.43
C LEU A 262 11.80 -13.40 -10.71
N ASP A 263 13.04 -12.96 -10.85
CA ASP A 263 13.52 -12.27 -12.04
C ASP A 263 14.33 -13.16 -12.96
N SER A 264 14.40 -12.77 -14.22
CA SER A 264 15.33 -13.26 -15.21
C SER A 264 16.30 -12.16 -15.57
N SER A 265 17.60 -12.48 -15.58
CA SER A 265 18.63 -11.57 -16.06
C SER A 265 18.72 -11.67 -17.57
N PHE A 266 18.64 -10.54 -18.24
CA PHE A 266 18.82 -10.40 -19.67
C PHE A 266 19.96 -9.43 -19.97
N ASN A 267 20.98 -9.89 -20.69
CA ASN A 267 22.08 -9.03 -21.10
C ASN A 267 21.74 -8.28 -22.38
N PHE A 268 21.64 -6.96 -22.29
CA PHE A 268 21.40 -6.08 -23.43
C PHE A 268 22.58 -5.14 -23.60
N PHE A 269 23.35 -5.33 -24.65
CA PHE A 269 24.59 -4.58 -24.98
C PHE A 269 25.54 -4.37 -23.79
N GLY A 270 25.77 -5.43 -23.01
CA GLY A 270 26.69 -5.43 -21.88
C GLY A 270 26.08 -4.94 -20.55
N THR A 271 24.82 -4.49 -20.56
CA THR A 271 24.06 -4.15 -19.35
C THR A 271 23.11 -5.27 -19.01
N ASN A 272 23.17 -5.79 -17.77
CA ASN A 272 22.19 -6.74 -17.28
C ASN A 272 20.92 -5.99 -16.85
N ILE A 273 19.80 -6.38 -17.46
CA ILE A 273 18.47 -5.90 -17.11
C ILE A 273 17.74 -7.05 -16.44
N LEU A 274 17.11 -6.79 -15.31
CA LEU A 274 16.23 -7.71 -14.62
C LEU A 274 14.80 -7.46 -15.05
N ILE A 275 14.10 -8.54 -15.37
CA ILE A 275 12.69 -8.52 -15.75
C ILE A 275 11.96 -9.67 -15.05
N PRO A 276 10.67 -9.54 -14.76
CA PRO A 276 9.90 -10.63 -14.16
C PRO A 276 10.02 -11.93 -14.96
N ASN A 277 10.29 -13.04 -14.29
CA ASN A 277 10.35 -14.36 -14.88
C ASN A 277 8.94 -14.91 -15.13
N THR A 278 8.30 -14.44 -16.17
CA THR A 278 6.90 -14.78 -16.48
C THR A 278 6.69 -16.28 -16.78
N ALA A 279 7.75 -16.99 -17.20
CA ALA A 279 7.68 -18.43 -17.44
C ALA A 279 7.54 -19.25 -16.16
N GLN A 280 7.96 -18.72 -15.02
CA GLN A 280 7.90 -19.39 -13.71
C GLN A 280 6.75 -18.92 -12.82
N LEU A 281 5.93 -17.98 -13.25
CA LEU A 281 4.87 -17.37 -12.40
C LEU A 281 3.93 -18.41 -11.78
N SER A 282 3.52 -19.43 -12.53
CA SER A 282 2.64 -20.47 -12.00
C SER A 282 3.28 -21.29 -10.87
N THR A 283 4.60 -21.41 -10.86
CA THR A 283 5.38 -22.05 -9.80
C THR A 283 5.61 -21.05 -8.66
N THR A 284 6.13 -19.87 -8.98
CA THR A 284 6.47 -18.82 -8.00
C THR A 284 5.25 -18.42 -7.17
N ASN A 285 4.12 -18.13 -7.82
CA ASN A 285 2.88 -17.72 -7.14
C ASN A 285 2.05 -18.90 -6.60
N SER A 286 2.56 -20.14 -6.67
CA SER A 286 1.82 -21.28 -6.11
C SER A 286 1.73 -21.18 -4.58
N TYR A 287 0.65 -21.69 -4.02
CA TYR A 287 0.49 -21.82 -2.56
C TYR A 287 1.70 -22.50 -1.91
N ALA A 288 2.22 -23.57 -2.53
CA ALA A 288 3.36 -24.32 -2.01
C ALA A 288 4.65 -23.50 -1.96
N SER A 289 4.94 -22.74 -3.03
CA SER A 289 6.11 -21.87 -3.10
C SER A 289 6.08 -20.79 -2.03
N ILE A 290 4.96 -20.05 -1.93
CA ILE A 290 4.81 -18.96 -0.96
C ILE A 290 4.90 -19.49 0.48
N MET A 291 4.23 -20.62 0.76
CA MET A 291 4.28 -21.21 2.12
C MET A 291 5.66 -21.77 2.46
N THR A 292 6.39 -22.30 1.49
CA THR A 292 7.77 -22.76 1.70
C THR A 292 8.68 -21.59 2.08
N ASP A 293 8.62 -20.49 1.32
CA ASP A 293 9.39 -19.29 1.60
C ASP A 293 9.00 -18.66 2.95
N ALA A 294 7.71 -18.45 3.17
CA ALA A 294 7.21 -17.87 4.42
C ALA A 294 7.57 -18.72 5.66
N ASN A 295 7.49 -20.06 5.57
CA ASN A 295 7.88 -20.95 6.65
C ASN A 295 9.39 -20.93 6.90
N ASN A 296 10.20 -20.88 5.83
CA ASN A 296 11.64 -20.72 5.94
C ASN A 296 11.99 -19.42 6.66
N CYS A 297 11.42 -18.31 6.22
CA CYS A 297 11.62 -17.00 6.86
C CYS A 297 11.15 -17.00 8.31
N ALA A 298 9.97 -17.54 8.60
CA ALA A 298 9.47 -17.63 9.97
C ALA A 298 10.42 -18.42 10.88
N SER A 299 10.96 -19.54 10.39
CA SER A 299 11.90 -20.36 11.18
C SER A 299 13.20 -19.63 11.52
N LEU A 300 13.67 -18.76 10.62
CA LEU A 300 14.89 -17.97 10.82
C LEU A 300 14.67 -16.73 11.72
N HIS A 301 13.45 -16.18 11.75
CA HIS A 301 13.16 -14.88 12.35
C HIS A 301 12.11 -14.96 13.49
N GLY A 302 12.19 -15.99 14.33
CA GLY A 302 11.42 -16.07 15.57
C GLY A 302 9.99 -16.58 15.40
N SER A 303 9.75 -17.40 14.38
CA SER A 303 8.49 -18.11 14.09
C SER A 303 7.28 -17.24 13.76
N ALA A 304 7.48 -15.95 13.52
CA ALA A 304 6.42 -15.06 13.02
C ALA A 304 6.41 -15.05 11.50
N TYR A 305 5.24 -15.13 10.90
CA TYR A 305 5.08 -14.98 9.45
C TYR A 305 5.38 -13.54 9.00
N PRO A 306 5.73 -13.34 7.71
CA PRO A 306 5.95 -12.00 7.16
C PRO A 306 4.69 -11.15 7.27
N THR A 307 4.88 -9.86 7.55
CA THR A 307 3.79 -8.88 7.47
C THR A 307 3.41 -8.65 6.02
N TYR A 308 4.40 -8.69 5.11
CA TYR A 308 4.15 -8.46 3.69
C TYR A 308 4.79 -9.55 2.84
N VAL A 309 4.04 -10.00 1.85
CA VAL A 309 4.52 -10.88 0.76
C VAL A 309 4.34 -10.13 -0.55
N LEU A 310 5.41 -9.64 -1.12
CA LEU A 310 5.39 -8.86 -2.36
C LEU A 310 5.49 -9.79 -3.56
N THR A 311 4.60 -9.62 -4.54
CA THR A 311 4.48 -10.54 -5.67
C THR A 311 4.33 -9.82 -7.00
N ASP A 312 4.86 -10.41 -8.07
CA ASP A 312 4.54 -10.06 -9.44
C ASP A 312 3.33 -10.86 -9.92
N PHE A 313 2.51 -10.26 -10.80
CA PHE A 313 1.38 -10.93 -11.46
C PHE A 313 0.57 -11.81 -10.49
N TYR A 314 0.15 -11.22 -9.37
CA TYR A 314 -0.54 -11.91 -8.27
C TYR A 314 -1.76 -12.75 -8.71
N ASP A 315 -2.34 -12.43 -9.86
CA ASP A 315 -3.51 -13.10 -10.45
C ASP A 315 -3.16 -14.45 -11.10
N VAL A 316 -1.88 -14.73 -11.34
CA VAL A 316 -1.41 -16.04 -11.76
C VAL A 316 -1.44 -17.00 -10.56
N GLY A 317 -2.03 -18.17 -10.72
CA GLY A 317 -2.23 -19.15 -9.63
C GLY A 317 -3.64 -19.14 -9.07
N ASN A 318 -4.56 -18.40 -9.70
CA ASN A 318 -6.00 -18.43 -9.42
C ASN A 318 -6.35 -18.23 -7.93
N GLY A 319 -5.70 -17.25 -7.29
CA GLY A 319 -5.92 -16.89 -5.90
C GLY A 319 -5.02 -17.61 -4.88
N SER A 320 -4.04 -18.40 -5.32
CA SER A 320 -3.08 -19.10 -4.45
C SER A 320 -2.34 -18.16 -3.47
N VAL A 321 -2.00 -16.94 -3.89
CA VAL A 321 -1.36 -15.94 -3.04
C VAL A 321 -2.25 -15.56 -1.86
N PHE A 322 -3.56 -15.39 -2.08
CA PHE A 322 -4.54 -15.08 -1.03
C PHE A 322 -4.84 -16.29 -0.15
N GLN A 323 -4.81 -17.51 -0.71
CA GLN A 323 -4.90 -18.73 0.06
C GLN A 323 -3.73 -18.88 1.03
N ALA A 324 -2.51 -18.55 0.61
CA ALA A 324 -1.33 -18.55 1.47
C ALA A 324 -1.46 -17.50 2.58
N ALA A 325 -1.88 -16.28 2.26
CA ALA A 325 -2.13 -15.23 3.25
C ALA A 325 -3.20 -15.64 4.28
N ALA A 326 -4.30 -16.24 3.83
CA ALA A 326 -5.34 -16.76 4.74
C ALA A 326 -4.78 -17.81 5.69
N ARG A 327 -3.92 -18.73 5.19
CA ARG A 327 -3.22 -19.72 6.02
C ARG A 327 -2.31 -19.07 7.06
N MET A 328 -1.49 -18.11 6.66
CA MET A 328 -0.60 -17.39 7.57
C MET A 328 -1.37 -16.60 8.62
N ASN A 329 -2.49 -16.03 8.23
CA ASN A 329 -3.41 -15.32 9.14
C ASN A 329 -4.28 -16.26 9.97
N GLY A 330 -4.31 -17.58 9.72
CA GLY A 330 -5.20 -18.52 10.42
C GLY A 330 -6.67 -18.19 10.24
N VAL A 331 -7.05 -17.63 9.08
CA VAL A 331 -8.45 -17.36 8.69
C VAL A 331 -8.86 -18.31 7.57
N GLN A 332 -10.17 -18.46 7.38
CA GLN A 332 -10.69 -19.30 6.32
C GLN A 332 -10.49 -18.61 4.96
N TYR A 333 -9.88 -19.32 4.01
CA TYR A 333 -9.84 -18.87 2.62
C TYR A 333 -11.18 -19.10 1.93
N VAL A 334 -11.73 -18.04 1.34
CA VAL A 334 -12.92 -18.12 0.49
C VAL A 334 -12.47 -17.82 -0.93
N ALA A 335 -12.52 -18.85 -1.78
CA ALA A 335 -12.16 -18.71 -3.18
C ALA A 335 -13.11 -17.75 -3.90
N LYS A 336 -12.56 -16.87 -4.72
CA LYS A 336 -13.30 -15.95 -5.58
C LYS A 336 -12.59 -15.80 -6.92
N ALA A 337 -13.31 -15.32 -7.93
CA ALA A 337 -12.69 -14.99 -9.21
C ALA A 337 -11.64 -13.88 -9.00
N ILE A 338 -10.45 -14.08 -9.53
CA ILE A 338 -9.31 -13.16 -9.48
C ILE A 338 -9.08 -12.58 -10.87
N GLY A 339 -8.77 -11.30 -10.93
CA GLY A 339 -8.58 -10.59 -12.19
C GLY A 339 -9.91 -10.26 -12.90
N ASN A 340 -9.79 -9.88 -14.16
CA ASN A 340 -10.96 -9.67 -15.02
C ASN A 340 -11.46 -11.04 -15.53
N ALA A 341 -12.65 -11.43 -15.16
CA ALA A 341 -13.28 -12.72 -15.49
C ALA A 341 -13.31 -13.06 -17.01
N THR A 342 -13.00 -12.10 -17.88
CA THR A 342 -12.96 -12.27 -19.33
C THR A 342 -11.80 -13.12 -19.84
N LYS A 343 -10.76 -13.40 -19.02
CA LYS A 343 -9.64 -14.29 -19.40
C LYS A 343 -9.77 -15.71 -18.84
N ALA A 344 -10.80 -16.04 -18.05
CA ALA A 344 -11.05 -17.37 -17.51
C ALA A 344 -11.78 -18.33 -18.50
N GLY A 345 -11.76 -18.06 -19.79
CA GLY A 345 -12.32 -18.88 -20.85
C GLY A 345 -11.31 -19.87 -21.44
N GLY A 346 -10.69 -20.69 -20.60
CA GLY A 346 -9.78 -21.74 -21.03
C GLY A 346 -9.93 -23.01 -20.18
N GLY A 347 -10.97 -23.83 -20.47
CA GLY A 347 -10.96 -25.25 -20.13
C GLY A 347 -11.48 -25.67 -18.77
N GLY A 348 -12.80 -25.85 -18.65
CA GLY A 348 -13.45 -26.60 -17.62
C GLY A 348 -14.78 -27.14 -18.14
N SER A 349 -14.72 -28.08 -19.07
CA SER A 349 -15.90 -28.86 -19.50
C SER A 349 -16.12 -29.94 -18.47
N SER A 350 -17.26 -29.84 -17.77
CA SER A 350 -17.86 -30.94 -17.00
C SER A 350 -18.16 -32.14 -17.92
N GLY A 351 -17.76 -33.33 -17.48
CA GLY A 351 -17.78 -34.53 -18.24
C GLY A 351 -19.12 -35.01 -18.74
N SER A 352 -19.06 -35.59 -19.91
CA SER A 352 -19.91 -36.67 -20.35
C SER A 352 -19.03 -37.67 -21.08
N SER A 353 -19.13 -38.92 -20.68
CA SER A 353 -18.44 -40.09 -21.20
C SER A 353 -18.69 -40.34 -22.70
N GLY A 354 -17.61 -40.60 -23.45
CA GLY A 354 -17.71 -41.06 -24.85
C GLY A 354 -16.32 -41.32 -25.46
N SER A 355 -16.09 -42.57 -25.68
CA SER A 355 -15.04 -43.34 -26.35
C SER A 355 -14.20 -42.68 -27.48
N SER A 356 -12.90 -42.95 -27.42
CA SER A 356 -11.90 -43.28 -28.46
C SER A 356 -11.72 -42.35 -29.65
N GLY A 357 -10.46 -41.90 -29.84
CA GLY A 357 -9.93 -41.37 -31.09
C GLY A 357 -8.59 -40.68 -30.93
N ALA A 358 -7.46 -41.40 -31.19
CA ALA A 358 -6.13 -40.82 -31.23
C ALA A 358 -5.98 -39.83 -32.40
N GLY A 359 -5.76 -38.57 -32.13
CA GLY A 359 -5.42 -37.54 -33.08
C GLY A 359 -4.18 -36.79 -32.66
N MET A 360 -3.07 -36.96 -33.40
CA MET A 360 -1.85 -36.16 -33.23
C MET A 360 -2.17 -34.67 -33.47
N VAL A 361 -1.93 -33.84 -32.49
CA VAL A 361 -1.92 -32.40 -32.66
C VAL A 361 -0.49 -31.96 -33.00
N GLN A 362 -0.32 -31.50 -34.21
CA GLN A 362 0.91 -30.81 -34.65
C GLN A 362 0.95 -29.42 -33.97
N VAL A 363 2.01 -29.18 -33.22
CA VAL A 363 2.33 -27.86 -32.69
C VAL A 363 2.97 -27.05 -33.84
N LYS A 364 2.21 -26.06 -34.36
CA LYS A 364 2.77 -25.05 -35.25
C LYS A 364 3.62 -24.08 -34.43
N GLY A 365 4.92 -24.00 -34.77
CA GLY A 365 5.86 -23.10 -34.12
C GLY A 365 5.42 -21.64 -34.20
N VAL A 366 5.44 -20.97 -33.05
CA VAL A 366 5.33 -19.54 -32.96
C VAL A 366 6.68 -18.93 -33.27
N GLY A 367 6.75 -18.27 -34.44
CA GLY A 367 7.94 -17.53 -34.85
C GLY A 367 8.12 -16.30 -33.94
N VAL A 368 9.27 -16.23 -33.29
CA VAL A 368 9.71 -15.03 -32.56
C VAL A 368 10.08 -13.97 -33.60
N VAL A 369 9.26 -12.93 -33.70
CA VAL A 369 9.63 -11.73 -34.47
C VAL A 369 10.48 -10.86 -33.53
N VAL A 370 11.79 -10.88 -33.75
CA VAL A 370 12.72 -9.94 -33.11
C VAL A 370 12.62 -8.61 -33.85
N GLY A 371 11.87 -7.68 -33.30
CA GLY A 371 11.87 -6.30 -33.77
C GLY A 371 13.16 -5.60 -33.32
N LEU A 372 14.02 -5.25 -34.28
CA LEU A 372 15.16 -4.39 -34.02
C LEU A 372 14.71 -2.99 -33.66
N VAL A 373 14.90 -2.60 -32.40
CA VAL A 373 14.76 -1.21 -31.95
C VAL A 373 16.14 -0.56 -31.98
N THR A 374 16.37 0.31 -32.97
CA THR A 374 17.54 1.19 -32.97
C THR A 374 17.31 2.35 -32.04
N LEU A 375 17.88 2.30 -30.83
CA LEU A 375 17.98 3.46 -29.94
C LEU A 375 19.13 4.36 -30.41
N ALA A 376 18.79 5.59 -30.82
CA ALA A 376 19.76 6.64 -31.01
C ALA A 376 20.17 7.20 -29.63
N VAL A 377 21.34 6.81 -29.13
CA VAL A 377 21.97 7.44 -27.96
C VAL A 377 22.65 8.71 -28.44
N ALA A 378 22.05 9.86 -28.18
CA ALA A 378 22.72 11.14 -28.32
C ALA A 378 23.60 11.35 -27.10
N SER A 379 24.92 11.18 -27.26
CA SER A 379 25.93 11.58 -26.31
C SER A 379 25.99 13.11 -26.28
N SER A 380 25.59 13.72 -25.17
CA SER A 380 26.02 15.08 -24.83
C SER A 380 27.08 15.00 -23.74
N LEU A 381 28.34 14.91 -24.18
CA LEU A 381 29.50 15.37 -23.45
C LEU A 381 29.64 16.87 -23.74
N LEU A 382 29.43 17.70 -22.71
CA LEU A 382 30.21 18.92 -22.42
C LEU A 382 29.71 19.42 -21.06
#